data_4f5fddaa86696ae65a51d7dd8c4ce2c3
#
_entry.id   4f5fddaa86696ae65a51d7dd8c4ce2c3
#
_cell.length_a   1.000
_cell.length_b   1.000
_cell.length_c   1.000
_cell.angle_alpha   90.00
_cell.angle_beta   90.00
_cell.angle_gamma   90.00
#
_symmetry.space_group_name_H-M   'P 1'
#
loop_
_entity.id
_entity.type
_entity.pdbx_description
1 polymer ?
#
loop_
_entity_poly.entity_id
_entity_poly.type
_entity_poly.pdbx_seq_one_letter_code
_entity_poly.pdbx_strand_id
1 'polypeptide(L)'
;FYCMGCFTGLRFSDLSKLHLANISENHIVLSIQKTKTQNHAIKLNKYAKAILEKYKGTIYEPLPIISSQKFNEYIKECCELAEITQPFTIHWFVGNKKKSLTQPKCKFITSHTARKTFITNSLLLGMEPKAIKKIANIKKDAVLDKYMKVTEAFTDEQMDKAWG
;
A
#
# COMPACT_ATOMS: atom_id res chain seq x y z
N PHE A 1 9.67 -2.01 -5.94
CA PHE A 1 8.92 -2.71 -4.88
C PHE A 1 7.87 -1.83 -4.21
N TYR A 2 8.29 -0.67 -3.65
CA TYR A 2 7.37 0.23 -2.93
C TYR A 2 6.21 0.69 -3.80
N CYS A 3 6.51 1.22 -5.00
CA CYS A 3 5.50 1.65 -5.95
C CYS A 3 4.54 0.51 -6.35
N MET A 4 5.06 -0.72 -6.52
CA MET A 4 4.22 -1.89 -6.78
C MET A 4 3.20 -2.12 -5.66
N GLY A 5 3.63 -1.98 -4.40
CA GLY A 5 2.73 -2.02 -3.24
C GLY A 5 1.68 -0.91 -3.24
N CYS A 6 2.06 0.31 -3.66
CA CYS A 6 1.15 1.45 -3.79
C CYS A 6 0.07 1.26 -4.89
N PHE A 7 0.35 0.44 -5.91
CA PHE A 7 -0.57 0.24 -7.04
C PHE A 7 -1.33 -1.08 -7.01
N THR A 8 -0.96 -2.00 -6.13
CA THR A 8 -1.62 -3.32 -6.01
C THR A 8 -2.24 -3.57 -4.65
N GLY A 9 -1.84 -2.81 -3.63
CA GLY A 9 -2.23 -3.06 -2.24
C GLY A 9 -1.63 -4.32 -1.63
N LEU A 10 -0.72 -5.02 -2.32
CA LEU A 10 -0.03 -6.20 -1.79
C LEU A 10 0.89 -5.83 -0.63
N ARG A 11 1.06 -6.76 0.30
CA ARG A 11 2.04 -6.63 1.37
C ARG A 11 3.44 -6.90 0.85
N PHE A 12 4.45 -6.41 1.53
CA PHE A 12 5.85 -6.73 1.24
C PHE A 12 6.08 -8.25 1.16
N SER A 13 5.55 -9.01 2.13
CA SER A 13 5.66 -10.48 2.17
C SER A 13 5.02 -11.19 0.98
N ASP A 14 4.02 -10.58 0.36
CA ASP A 14 3.33 -11.15 -0.79
C ASP A 14 4.10 -10.80 -2.07
N LEU A 15 4.60 -9.55 -2.17
CA LEU A 15 5.45 -9.09 -3.27
C LEU A 15 6.81 -9.81 -3.31
N SER A 16 7.42 -10.10 -2.15
CA SER A 16 8.70 -10.79 -2.08
C SER A 16 8.65 -12.25 -2.54
N LYS A 17 7.45 -12.80 -2.70
CA LYS A 17 7.20 -14.16 -3.18
C LYS A 17 6.60 -14.18 -4.59
N LEU A 18 6.58 -13.04 -5.26
CA LEU A 18 6.05 -12.94 -6.61
C LEU A 18 7.01 -13.60 -7.59
N HIS A 19 6.52 -14.59 -8.33
CA HIS A 19 7.22 -15.26 -9.42
C HIS A 19 6.52 -14.99 -10.75
N LEU A 20 7.21 -15.17 -11.87
CA LEU A 20 6.64 -15.01 -13.20
C LEU A 20 5.39 -15.85 -13.42
N ALA A 21 5.36 -17.08 -12.89
CA ALA A 21 4.21 -17.98 -12.96
C ALA A 21 2.93 -17.40 -12.30
N ASN A 22 3.07 -16.38 -11.45
CA ASN A 22 1.95 -15.71 -10.82
C ASN A 22 1.39 -14.55 -11.66
N ILE A 23 2.05 -14.20 -12.75
CA ILE A 23 1.75 -13.02 -13.55
C ILE A 23 1.20 -13.44 -14.89
N SER A 24 0.01 -13.00 -15.21
CA SER A 24 -0.56 -13.05 -16.56
C SER A 24 -0.58 -11.64 -17.15
N GLU A 25 -1.00 -11.52 -18.40
CA GLU A 25 -1.09 -10.23 -19.11
C GLU A 25 -1.84 -9.15 -18.30
N ASN A 26 -2.90 -9.54 -17.60
CA ASN A 26 -3.79 -8.61 -16.93
C ASN A 26 -3.93 -8.80 -15.42
N HIS A 27 -3.35 -9.86 -14.86
CA HIS A 27 -3.56 -10.21 -13.45
C HIS A 27 -2.29 -10.72 -12.77
N ILE A 28 -2.22 -10.49 -11.46
CA ILE A 28 -1.36 -11.23 -10.54
C ILE A 28 -2.25 -12.18 -9.76
N VAL A 29 -1.87 -13.45 -9.66
CA VAL A 29 -2.57 -14.48 -8.88
C VAL A 29 -1.63 -15.04 -7.82
N LEU A 30 -1.98 -14.88 -6.56
CA LEU A 30 -1.15 -15.25 -5.42
C LEU A 30 -1.95 -16.01 -4.36
N SER A 31 -1.25 -16.87 -3.62
CA SER A 31 -1.75 -17.42 -2.35
C SER A 31 -1.25 -16.55 -1.19
N ILE A 32 -2.16 -15.87 -0.50
CA ILE A 32 -1.85 -14.94 0.59
C ILE A 32 -1.75 -15.70 1.91
N GLN A 33 -0.54 -15.89 2.43
CA GLN A 33 -0.30 -16.68 3.64
C GLN A 33 -0.99 -16.11 4.88
N LYS A 34 -0.89 -14.81 5.12
CA LYS A 34 -1.43 -14.16 6.34
C LYS A 34 -2.94 -14.34 6.51
N THR A 35 -3.69 -14.45 5.42
CA THR A 35 -5.16 -14.60 5.42
C THR A 35 -5.61 -15.97 4.96
N LYS A 36 -4.68 -16.88 4.65
CA LYS A 36 -4.94 -18.21 4.09
C LYS A 36 -5.86 -18.15 2.86
N THR A 37 -5.73 -17.12 2.04
CA THR A 37 -6.53 -16.93 0.83
C THR A 37 -5.78 -17.55 -0.35
N GLN A 38 -6.40 -18.53 -1.01
CA GLN A 38 -5.86 -19.13 -2.24
C GLN A 38 -6.36 -18.37 -3.47
N ASN A 39 -5.58 -18.40 -4.55
CA ASN A 39 -5.93 -17.83 -5.85
C ASN A 39 -6.44 -16.37 -5.77
N HIS A 40 -5.78 -15.56 -4.95
CA HIS A 40 -6.11 -14.14 -4.86
C HIS A 40 -5.66 -13.42 -6.13
N ALA A 41 -6.62 -13.08 -6.99
CA ALA A 41 -6.38 -12.41 -8.25
C ALA A 41 -6.51 -10.90 -8.09
N ILE A 42 -5.51 -10.16 -8.59
CA ILE A 42 -5.48 -8.70 -8.64
C ILE A 42 -5.27 -8.28 -10.09
N LYS A 43 -6.19 -7.44 -10.60
CA LYS A 43 -6.03 -6.87 -11.95
C LYS A 43 -4.88 -5.86 -11.95
N LEU A 44 -3.99 -5.98 -12.92
CA LEU A 44 -2.89 -5.06 -13.13
C LEU A 44 -3.40 -3.76 -13.75
N ASN A 45 -3.19 -2.64 -13.06
CA ASN A 45 -3.39 -1.31 -13.65
C ASN A 45 -2.16 -0.90 -14.48
N LYS A 46 -2.26 0.19 -15.23
CA LYS A 46 -1.20 0.68 -16.12
C LYS A 46 0.15 0.90 -15.42
N TYR A 47 0.13 1.36 -14.18
CA TYR A 47 1.34 1.64 -13.41
C TYR A 47 2.04 0.36 -12.95
N ALA A 48 1.27 -0.63 -12.49
CA ALA A 48 1.81 -1.93 -12.11
C ALA A 48 2.40 -2.66 -13.32
N LYS A 49 1.73 -2.60 -14.48
CA LYS A 49 2.26 -3.15 -15.75
C LYS A 49 3.58 -2.47 -16.14
N ALA A 50 3.66 -1.15 -16.09
CA ALA A 50 4.88 -0.41 -16.41
C ALA A 50 6.06 -0.78 -15.49
N ILE A 51 5.78 -1.05 -14.21
CA ILE A 51 6.81 -1.50 -13.27
C ILE A 51 7.30 -2.90 -13.65
N LEU A 52 6.43 -3.84 -13.98
CA LEU A 52 6.82 -5.19 -14.39
C LEU A 52 7.61 -5.17 -15.71
N GLU A 53 7.16 -4.38 -16.68
CA GLU A 53 7.85 -4.23 -17.98
C GLU A 53 9.27 -3.67 -17.83
N LYS A 54 9.48 -2.74 -16.87
CA LYS A 54 10.82 -2.20 -16.54
C LYS A 54 11.84 -3.28 -16.17
N TYR A 55 11.41 -4.36 -15.53
CA TYR A 55 12.29 -5.44 -15.06
C TYR A 55 12.30 -6.66 -15.98
N LYS A 56 11.45 -6.70 -16.98
CA LYS A 56 11.35 -7.80 -17.93
C LYS A 56 12.67 -8.08 -18.64
N GLY A 57 13.07 -9.34 -18.68
CA GLY A 57 14.33 -9.78 -19.29
C GLY A 57 15.58 -9.39 -18.49
N THR A 58 15.43 -8.83 -17.28
CA THR A 58 16.56 -8.53 -16.39
C THR A 58 16.74 -9.60 -15.32
N ILE A 59 17.89 -9.64 -14.67
CA ILE A 59 18.15 -10.51 -13.52
C ILE A 59 17.21 -10.23 -12.32
N TYR A 60 16.49 -9.11 -12.35
CA TYR A 60 15.57 -8.68 -11.31
C TYR A 60 14.10 -9.01 -11.62
N GLU A 61 13.83 -9.73 -12.69
CA GLU A 61 12.46 -10.09 -13.08
C GLU A 61 11.84 -11.10 -12.10
N PRO A 62 10.56 -10.92 -11.68
CA PRO A 62 9.64 -9.84 -12.05
C PRO A 62 9.86 -8.56 -11.24
N LEU A 63 10.52 -8.62 -10.09
CA LEU A 63 10.84 -7.49 -9.21
C LEU A 63 12.15 -7.79 -8.44
N PRO A 64 12.98 -6.78 -8.15
CA PRO A 64 14.19 -6.96 -7.34
C PRO A 64 13.80 -7.38 -5.92
N ILE A 65 14.35 -8.49 -5.44
CA ILE A 65 14.06 -9.00 -4.09
C ILE A 65 15.18 -8.56 -3.15
N ILE A 66 14.80 -7.88 -2.07
CA ILE A 66 15.70 -7.50 -0.97
C ILE A 66 15.06 -7.85 0.37
N SER A 67 15.86 -7.92 1.42
CA SER A 67 15.31 -8.18 2.76
C SER A 67 14.39 -7.06 3.23
N SER A 68 13.42 -7.39 4.08
CA SER A 68 12.47 -6.41 4.64
C SER A 68 13.18 -5.29 5.41
N GLN A 69 14.27 -5.61 6.09
CA GLN A 69 15.07 -4.64 6.82
C GLN A 69 15.70 -3.64 5.86
N LYS A 70 16.47 -4.10 4.87
CA LYS A 70 17.11 -3.26 3.86
C LYS A 70 16.10 -2.44 3.06
N PHE A 71 14.96 -3.04 2.74
CA PHE A 71 13.88 -2.32 2.08
C PHE A 71 13.37 -1.12 2.90
N ASN A 72 13.15 -1.31 4.23
CA ASN A 72 12.69 -0.23 5.10
C ASN A 72 13.78 0.85 5.34
N GLU A 73 15.06 0.50 5.26
CA GLU A 73 16.16 1.46 5.28
C GLU A 73 16.13 2.30 4.00
N TYR A 74 16.17 1.68 2.84
CA TYR A 74 16.22 2.37 1.53
C TYR A 74 14.98 3.23 1.27
N ILE A 75 13.78 2.80 1.65
CA ILE A 75 12.60 3.63 1.43
C ILE A 75 12.63 4.92 2.26
N LYS A 76 13.22 4.90 3.46
CA LYS A 76 13.41 6.10 4.27
C LYS A 76 14.42 7.05 3.61
N GLU A 77 15.54 6.52 3.11
CA GLU A 77 16.53 7.28 2.35
C GLU A 77 15.91 7.90 1.10
N CYS A 78 15.15 7.12 0.31
CA CYS A 78 14.44 7.63 -0.86
C CYS A 78 13.47 8.76 -0.50
N CYS A 79 12.74 8.62 0.63
CA CYS A 79 11.82 9.66 1.08
C CYS A 79 12.55 10.91 1.59
N GLU A 80 13.73 10.75 2.17
CA GLU A 80 14.58 11.86 2.59
C GLU A 80 15.12 12.62 1.38
N LEU A 81 15.59 11.90 0.35
CA LEU A 81 16.02 12.49 -0.94
C LEU A 81 14.87 13.16 -1.69
N ALA A 82 13.64 12.70 -1.50
CA ALA A 82 12.44 13.32 -2.05
C ALA A 82 11.89 14.45 -1.16
N GLU A 83 12.67 14.93 -0.19
CA GLU A 83 12.34 16.03 0.71
C GLU A 83 11.04 15.83 1.53
N ILE A 84 10.65 14.56 1.79
CA ILE A 84 9.52 14.23 2.66
C ILE A 84 9.98 14.31 4.12
N THR A 85 10.41 15.50 4.54
CA THR A 85 11.08 15.74 5.82
C THR A 85 10.24 16.55 6.82
N GLN A 86 8.99 16.89 6.48
CA GLN A 86 8.11 17.67 7.36
C GLN A 86 7.99 16.98 8.74
N PRO A 87 7.98 17.74 9.83
CA PRO A 87 7.76 17.19 11.17
C PRO A 87 6.41 16.45 11.23
N PHE A 88 6.44 15.22 11.72
CA PHE A 88 5.25 14.41 11.91
C PHE A 88 5.23 13.83 13.31
N THR A 89 4.12 13.97 14.02
CA THR A 89 3.95 13.49 15.39
C THR A 89 3.01 12.30 15.42
N ILE A 90 3.48 11.20 16.01
CA ILE A 90 2.63 10.07 16.36
C ILE A 90 2.33 10.09 17.85
N HIS A 91 1.13 9.63 18.20
CA HIS A 91 0.69 9.48 19.57
C HIS A 91 0.33 8.04 19.86
N TRP A 92 0.67 7.56 21.06
CA TRP A 92 0.23 6.25 21.54
C TRP A 92 0.03 6.29 23.05
N PHE A 93 -0.61 5.28 23.60
CA PHE A 93 -0.84 5.16 25.05
C PHE A 93 -0.06 3.98 25.60
N VAL A 94 0.54 4.17 26.77
CA VAL A 94 1.14 3.12 27.59
C VAL A 94 0.40 3.13 28.93
N GLY A 95 -0.51 2.19 29.11
CA GLY A 95 -1.53 2.30 30.16
C GLY A 95 -2.37 3.56 29.92
N ASN A 96 -2.53 4.39 30.96
CA ASN A 96 -3.28 5.65 30.89
C ASN A 96 -2.42 6.87 30.49
N LYS A 97 -1.12 6.68 30.21
CA LYS A 97 -0.21 7.79 29.86
C LYS A 97 -0.10 7.93 28.34
N LYS A 98 -0.49 9.11 27.82
CA LYS A 98 -0.27 9.49 26.42
C LYS A 98 1.22 9.76 26.21
N LYS A 99 1.80 9.13 25.19
CA LYS A 99 3.16 9.40 24.71
C LYS A 99 3.10 9.95 23.30
N SER A 100 4.08 10.73 22.92
CA SER A 100 4.23 11.27 21.57
C SER A 100 5.68 11.23 21.12
N LEU A 101 5.87 11.10 19.81
CA LEU A 101 7.18 11.17 19.17
C LEU A 101 7.04 12.00 17.90
N THR A 102 7.84 13.05 17.80
CA THR A 102 7.93 13.92 16.64
C THR A 102 9.25 13.66 15.92
N GLN A 103 9.19 13.30 14.64
CA GLN A 103 10.35 13.09 13.77
C GLN A 103 10.00 13.53 12.35
N PRO A 104 10.98 13.67 11.44
CA PRO A 104 10.72 13.83 10.02
C PRO A 104 9.82 12.70 9.49
N LYS A 105 8.84 13.03 8.64
CA LYS A 105 7.84 12.08 8.13
C LYS A 105 8.47 10.86 7.45
N CYS A 106 9.61 11.03 6.76
CA CYS A 106 10.37 9.92 6.14
C CYS A 106 10.74 8.82 7.13
N LYS A 107 11.01 9.14 8.40
CA LYS A 107 11.39 8.14 9.42
C LYS A 107 10.26 7.18 9.82
N PHE A 108 9.00 7.58 9.58
CA PHE A 108 7.81 6.75 9.83
C PHE A 108 7.36 5.92 8.63
N ILE A 109 7.96 6.14 7.45
CA ILE A 109 7.61 5.40 6.24
C ILE A 109 8.20 3.98 6.31
N THR A 110 7.36 3.01 6.00
CA THR A 110 7.71 1.58 6.00
C THR A 110 7.09 0.89 4.78
N SER A 111 7.46 -0.36 4.56
CA SER A 111 6.84 -1.21 3.54
C SER A 111 5.31 -1.27 3.64
N HIS A 112 4.78 -1.19 4.87
CA HIS A 112 3.32 -1.19 5.09
C HIS A 112 2.64 0.11 4.65
N THR A 113 3.37 1.22 4.61
CA THR A 113 2.86 2.52 4.14
C THR A 113 2.43 2.44 2.67
N ALA A 114 3.13 1.68 1.83
CA ALA A 114 2.74 1.47 0.42
C ALA A 114 1.31 0.94 0.30
N ARG A 115 0.95 -0.07 1.09
CA ARG A 115 -0.41 -0.61 1.10
C ARG A 115 -1.44 0.36 1.68
N LYS A 116 -1.08 1.16 2.69
CA LYS A 116 -1.94 2.23 3.20
C LYS A 116 -2.20 3.26 2.10
N THR A 117 -1.17 3.65 1.37
CA THR A 117 -1.28 4.55 0.21
C THR A 117 -2.25 4.01 -0.85
N PHE A 118 -2.15 2.70 -1.20
CA PHE A 118 -3.11 2.08 -2.11
C PHE A 118 -4.55 2.25 -1.62
N ILE A 119 -4.82 1.90 -0.36
CA ILE A 119 -6.18 1.94 0.20
C ILE A 119 -6.72 3.37 0.22
N THR A 120 -5.94 4.32 0.75
CA THR A 120 -6.36 5.72 0.85
C THR A 120 -6.59 6.35 -0.52
N ASN A 121 -5.64 6.18 -1.46
CA ASN A 121 -5.79 6.74 -2.80
C ASN A 121 -6.94 6.10 -3.57
N SER A 122 -7.18 4.80 -3.38
CA SER A 122 -8.32 4.12 -4.01
C SER A 122 -9.66 4.67 -3.51
N LEU A 123 -9.77 4.98 -2.21
CA LEU A 123 -10.94 5.65 -1.65
C LEU A 123 -11.11 7.06 -2.23
N LEU A 124 -10.04 7.86 -2.23
CA LEU A 124 -10.05 9.23 -2.78
C LEU A 124 -10.39 9.27 -4.28
N LEU A 125 -10.02 8.23 -5.02
CA LEU A 125 -10.37 8.06 -6.44
C LEU A 125 -11.79 7.49 -6.67
N GLY A 126 -12.57 7.31 -5.61
CA GLY A 126 -13.96 6.85 -5.69
C GLY A 126 -14.12 5.34 -5.92
N MET A 127 -13.08 4.54 -5.66
CA MET A 127 -13.22 3.08 -5.74
C MET A 127 -14.12 2.58 -4.59
N GLU A 128 -15.07 1.72 -4.92
CA GLU A 128 -16.00 1.15 -3.94
C GLU A 128 -15.26 0.43 -2.79
N PRO A 129 -15.58 0.71 -1.52
CA PRO A 129 -14.92 0.11 -0.35
C PRO A 129 -14.88 -1.42 -0.38
N LYS A 130 -15.94 -2.07 -0.88
CA LYS A 130 -15.98 -3.54 -1.04
C LYS A 130 -14.95 -4.05 -2.05
N ALA A 131 -14.73 -3.31 -3.14
CA ALA A 131 -13.72 -3.64 -4.14
C ALA A 131 -12.30 -3.49 -3.55
N ILE A 132 -12.04 -2.39 -2.83
CA ILE A 132 -10.76 -2.16 -2.14
C ILE A 132 -10.50 -3.28 -1.13
N LYS A 133 -11.50 -3.64 -0.33
CA LYS A 133 -11.44 -4.73 0.65
C LYS A 133 -11.04 -6.06 -0.01
N LYS A 134 -11.64 -6.38 -1.17
CA LYS A 134 -11.33 -7.58 -1.95
C LYS A 134 -9.90 -7.52 -2.51
N ILE A 135 -9.53 -6.45 -3.20
CA ILE A 135 -8.21 -6.29 -3.84
C ILE A 135 -7.10 -6.32 -2.79
N ALA A 136 -7.23 -5.52 -1.75
CA ALA A 136 -6.26 -5.48 -0.67
C ALA A 136 -6.34 -6.67 0.30
N ASN A 137 -7.24 -7.63 0.09
CA ASN A 137 -7.47 -8.79 0.97
C ASN A 137 -7.58 -8.39 2.45
N ILE A 138 -8.52 -7.49 2.74
CA ILE A 138 -8.88 -7.04 4.09
C ILE A 138 -10.03 -7.90 4.58
N LYS A 139 -9.85 -8.62 5.69
CA LYS A 139 -10.90 -9.52 6.22
C LYS A 139 -11.90 -8.80 7.13
N LYS A 140 -11.44 -7.80 7.91
CA LYS A 140 -12.27 -7.10 8.91
C LYS A 140 -12.62 -5.70 8.42
N ASP A 141 -13.90 -5.34 8.48
CA ASP A 141 -14.39 -4.01 8.08
C ASP A 141 -13.76 -2.90 8.94
N ALA A 142 -13.66 -3.09 10.24
CA ALA A 142 -13.00 -2.16 11.16
C ALA A 142 -11.54 -1.76 10.76
N VAL A 143 -10.89 -2.53 9.88
CA VAL A 143 -9.59 -2.13 9.33
C VAL A 143 -9.78 -1.11 8.22
N LEU A 144 -10.78 -1.27 7.36
CA LEU A 144 -11.09 -0.33 6.28
C LEU A 144 -11.69 0.97 6.84
N ASP A 145 -12.54 0.88 7.86
CA ASP A 145 -13.18 2.05 8.51
C ASP A 145 -12.17 3.07 9.02
N LYS A 146 -10.99 2.61 9.47
CA LYS A 146 -9.89 3.50 9.87
C LYS A 146 -9.39 4.39 8.74
N TYR A 147 -9.48 3.93 7.50
CA TYR A 147 -9.09 4.70 6.32
C TYR A 147 -10.23 5.61 5.87
N MET A 148 -11.47 5.17 6.02
CA MET A 148 -12.65 5.98 5.66
C MET A 148 -12.74 7.25 6.52
N LYS A 149 -12.37 7.18 7.79
CA LYS A 149 -12.31 8.37 8.67
C LYS A 149 -11.31 9.45 8.20
N VAL A 150 -10.25 9.05 7.48
CA VAL A 150 -9.27 9.99 6.93
C VAL A 150 -9.82 10.71 5.69
N THR A 151 -10.92 10.22 5.14
CA THR A 151 -11.56 10.76 3.94
C THR A 151 -12.84 11.56 4.24
N GLU A 152 -13.03 12.05 5.48
CA GLU A 152 -14.20 12.87 5.84
C GLU A 152 -14.33 14.12 4.95
N ALA A 153 -13.22 14.82 4.67
CA ALA A 153 -13.20 15.91 3.70
C ALA A 153 -13.65 15.48 2.29
N PHE A 154 -13.42 14.21 1.93
CA PHE A 154 -13.90 13.64 0.67
C PHE A 154 -15.41 13.39 0.70
N THR A 155 -15.98 13.13 1.87
CA THR A 155 -17.43 12.94 2.02
C THR A 155 -18.19 14.23 1.70
N ASP A 156 -17.66 15.37 2.14
CA ASP A 156 -18.24 16.70 1.87
C ASP A 156 -18.19 16.98 0.36
N GLU A 157 -17.05 16.76 -0.30
CA GLU A 157 -16.91 16.88 -1.75
C GLU A 157 -17.85 15.94 -2.53
N GLN A 158 -18.07 14.71 -2.04
CA GLN A 158 -19.02 13.78 -2.66
C GLN A 158 -20.47 14.22 -2.46
N MET A 159 -20.80 14.84 -1.33
CA MET A 159 -22.13 15.40 -1.09
C MET A 159 -22.41 16.53 -2.03
N ASP A 160 -21.48 17.48 -2.17
CA ASP A 160 -21.58 18.60 -3.11
C ASP A 160 -21.69 18.11 -4.55
N LYS A 161 -20.94 17.09 -4.92
CA LYS A 161 -20.97 16.50 -6.27
C LYS A 161 -22.27 15.77 -6.60
N ALA A 162 -22.90 15.17 -5.59
CA ALA A 162 -24.13 14.39 -5.79
C ALA A 162 -25.41 15.23 -5.70
N TRP A 163 -25.39 16.30 -4.90
CA TRP A 163 -26.59 17.06 -4.52
C TRP A 163 -26.43 18.58 -4.63
N GLY A 164 -25.25 19.10 -4.98
CA GLY A 164 -24.92 20.52 -5.13
C GLY A 164 -25.06 21.03 -6.59
#